data_f335681ad2122851e629e5bf86c500ba
#
_entry.id   f335681ad2122851e629e5bf86c500ba
#
_cell.length_a   1.000
_cell.length_b   1.000
_cell.length_c   1.000
_cell.angle_alpha   90.00
_cell.angle_beta   90.00
_cell.angle_gamma   90.00
#
_symmetry.space_group_name_H-M   'P 1'
#
loop_
_entity.id
_entity.type
_entity.pdbx_description
1 polymer ?
#
loop_
_entity_poly.entity_id
_entity_poly.type
_entity_poly.pdbx_seq_one_letter_code
_entity_poly.pdbx_strand_id
1 'polypeptide(L)'
;MTMTAAVTGTQVYQMYINAPQEKVWEAITTPEIVAIYFRGAQIEGTYQPGTRIRTVSPDGTQEWGNNTVLEADPPRRLVHTWRSLYDPEMAAEPESRVTWEVVGLPGGYSRLTLIHDKLEEAPKTAASVTGWAYYLSSLKSVVETGKPLPPPPTDT
;
A
#
# COMPACT_ATOMS: atom_id res chain seq x y z
N MET A 1 -11.23 -14.17 1.31
CA MET A 1 -11.42 -13.36 2.51
C MET A 1 -12.36 -12.22 2.25
N THR A 2 -13.28 -12.04 3.10
CA THR A 2 -14.23 -10.96 2.96
C THR A 2 -13.72 -9.73 3.67
N MET A 3 -13.71 -8.66 2.95
CA MET A 3 -13.34 -7.39 3.53
C MET A 3 -14.58 -6.53 3.60
N THR A 4 -14.89 -6.09 4.77
CA THR A 4 -15.92 -5.09 4.93
C THR A 4 -15.24 -3.75 4.90
N ALA A 5 -15.38 -3.05 3.81
CA ALA A 5 -14.84 -1.73 3.71
C ALA A 5 -15.61 -0.84 4.68
N ALA A 6 -14.89 -0.21 5.56
CA ALA A 6 -15.50 0.76 6.44
C ALA A 6 -15.96 1.93 5.59
N VAL A 7 -17.20 2.29 5.71
CA VAL A 7 -17.73 3.47 5.04
C VAL A 7 -17.37 4.74 5.78
N THR A 8 -16.80 4.59 6.99
CA THR A 8 -16.37 5.70 7.81
C THR A 8 -14.86 5.89 7.64
N GLY A 9 -14.18 6.28 8.62
CA GLY A 9 -12.84 6.78 8.53
C GLY A 9 -11.72 5.77 8.49
N THR A 10 -11.97 4.47 8.69
CA THR A 10 -10.87 3.51 8.84
C THR A 10 -11.15 2.21 8.11
N GLN A 11 -10.15 1.74 7.35
CA GLN A 11 -10.16 0.43 6.71
C GLN A 11 -8.96 -0.35 7.22
N VAL A 12 -9.18 -1.62 7.57
CA VAL A 12 -8.13 -2.49 8.09
C VAL A 12 -8.08 -3.77 7.26
N TYR A 13 -6.89 -4.12 6.81
CA TYR A 13 -6.63 -5.34 6.06
C TYR A 13 -5.54 -6.12 6.78
N GLN A 14 -5.73 -7.41 6.96
CA GLN A 14 -4.76 -8.23 7.65
C GLN A 14 -4.62 -9.56 6.94
N MET A 15 -3.39 -10.06 6.80
CA MET A 15 -3.15 -11.32 6.13
C MET A 15 -1.86 -11.95 6.64
N TYR A 16 -1.74 -13.25 6.41
CA TYR A 16 -0.53 -13.98 6.72
C TYR A 16 0.23 -14.27 5.42
N ILE A 17 1.54 -14.11 5.46
CA ILE A 17 2.41 -14.27 4.30
C ILE A 17 3.49 -15.28 4.67
N ASN A 18 3.70 -16.27 3.83
CA ASN A 18 4.67 -17.33 4.08
C ASN A 18 6.08 -16.86 3.73
N ALA A 19 6.58 -15.93 4.52
CA ALA A 19 7.92 -15.38 4.38
C ALA A 19 8.31 -14.67 5.67
N PRO A 20 9.63 -14.55 5.94
CA PRO A 20 10.08 -13.87 7.14
C PRO A 20 9.80 -12.35 7.07
N GLN A 21 9.80 -11.73 8.22
CA GLN A 21 9.49 -10.32 8.39
C GLN A 21 10.29 -9.42 7.44
N GLU A 22 11.58 -9.68 7.32
CA GLU A 22 12.45 -8.85 6.49
C GLU A 22 12.07 -8.89 5.01
N LYS A 23 11.63 -10.06 4.55
CA LYS A 23 11.24 -10.23 3.16
C LYS A 23 9.94 -9.50 2.85
N VAL A 24 9.00 -9.51 3.78
CA VAL A 24 7.76 -8.76 3.63
C VAL A 24 8.06 -7.26 3.65
N TRP A 25 8.94 -6.83 4.54
CA TRP A 25 9.34 -5.43 4.61
C TRP A 25 9.97 -4.96 3.30
N GLU A 26 10.86 -5.79 2.71
CA GLU A 26 11.46 -5.46 1.42
C GLU A 26 10.41 -5.25 0.35
N ALA A 27 9.36 -6.08 0.35
CA ALA A 27 8.31 -5.95 -0.66
C ALA A 27 7.54 -4.64 -0.52
N ILE A 28 7.48 -4.09 0.70
CA ILE A 28 6.78 -2.82 0.94
C ILE A 28 7.65 -1.62 0.54
N THR A 29 8.96 -1.73 0.73
CA THR A 29 9.85 -0.57 0.66
C THR A 29 10.86 -0.58 -0.48
N THR A 30 10.87 -1.61 -1.32
CA THR A 30 11.79 -1.68 -2.46
C THR A 30 11.04 -1.31 -3.73
N PRO A 31 11.40 -0.17 -4.37
CA PRO A 31 10.68 0.29 -5.56
C PRO A 31 10.51 -0.75 -6.65
N GLU A 32 11.55 -1.53 -6.93
CA GLU A 32 11.50 -2.54 -7.98
C GLU A 32 10.48 -3.64 -7.68
N ILE A 33 10.31 -3.98 -6.41
CA ILE A 33 9.34 -5.00 -6.01
C ILE A 33 7.94 -4.41 -6.01
N VAL A 34 7.78 -3.18 -5.51
CA VAL A 34 6.48 -2.51 -5.52
C VAL A 34 5.95 -2.42 -6.95
N ALA A 35 6.81 -2.13 -7.92
CA ALA A 35 6.40 -2.05 -9.31
C ALA A 35 5.78 -3.35 -9.81
N ILE A 36 6.25 -4.50 -9.32
CA ILE A 36 5.73 -5.79 -9.77
C ILE A 36 4.28 -5.99 -9.38
N TYR A 37 3.91 -5.64 -8.14
CA TYR A 37 2.54 -5.89 -7.69
C TYR A 37 1.65 -4.66 -7.75
N PHE A 38 2.20 -3.48 -8.02
CA PHE A 38 1.42 -2.25 -8.04
C PHE A 38 1.37 -1.65 -9.45
N ARG A 39 0.92 -2.46 -10.42
CA ARG A 39 0.60 -2.04 -11.79
C ARG A 39 1.78 -1.41 -12.54
N GLY A 40 3.00 -1.78 -12.21
CA GLY A 40 4.17 -1.21 -12.88
C GLY A 40 4.52 0.20 -12.45
N ALA A 41 3.93 0.66 -11.36
CA ALA A 41 4.19 2.02 -10.87
C ALA A 41 5.68 2.20 -10.56
N GLN A 42 6.18 3.38 -10.89
CA GLN A 42 7.54 3.75 -10.56
C GLN A 42 7.53 4.49 -9.23
N ILE A 43 8.33 4.03 -8.30
CA ILE A 43 8.39 4.62 -6.96
C ILE A 43 9.70 5.39 -6.83
N GLU A 44 9.61 6.64 -6.40
CA GLU A 44 10.78 7.49 -6.13
C GLU A 44 10.75 7.89 -4.67
N GLY A 45 11.84 7.62 -3.95
CA GLY A 45 11.95 7.99 -2.55
C GLY A 45 12.73 6.96 -1.76
N THR A 46 13.04 7.29 -0.51
CA THR A 46 13.92 6.48 0.34
C THR A 46 13.22 5.84 1.53
N TYR A 47 11.94 6.12 1.74
CA TYR A 47 11.17 5.62 2.88
C TYR A 47 11.77 6.05 4.23
N GLN A 48 12.46 7.20 4.26
CA GLN A 48 12.98 7.77 5.50
C GLN A 48 11.98 8.76 6.07
N PRO A 49 11.85 8.85 7.41
CA PRO A 49 10.93 9.82 8.00
C PRO A 49 11.20 11.23 7.50
N GLY A 50 10.14 11.94 7.16
CA GLY A 50 10.23 13.32 6.67
C GLY A 50 10.45 13.43 5.18
N THR A 51 10.74 12.33 4.47
CA THR A 51 10.92 12.37 3.02
C THR A 51 9.61 12.07 2.32
N ARG A 52 9.60 12.25 1.01
CA ARG A 52 8.40 12.00 0.22
C ARG A 52 8.60 10.78 -0.66
N ILE A 53 7.51 10.02 -0.80
CA ILE A 53 7.46 8.88 -1.70
C ILE A 53 6.56 9.28 -2.86
N ARG A 54 7.14 9.38 -4.03
CA ARG A 54 6.41 9.77 -5.24
C ARG A 54 6.11 8.52 -6.05
N THR A 55 4.85 8.37 -6.45
CA THR A 55 4.41 7.26 -7.28
C THR A 55 4.05 7.81 -8.65
N VAL A 56 4.65 7.22 -9.69
CA VAL A 56 4.51 7.69 -11.06
C VAL A 56 4.00 6.55 -11.93
N SER A 57 3.22 6.87 -12.96
CA SER A 57 2.71 5.88 -13.89
C SER A 57 3.87 5.13 -14.58
N PRO A 58 3.60 3.91 -15.12
CA PRO A 58 4.66 3.13 -15.77
C PRO A 58 5.39 3.85 -16.88
N ASP A 59 4.68 4.69 -17.64
CA ASP A 59 5.28 5.45 -18.73
C ASP A 59 5.92 6.77 -18.28
N GLY A 60 5.83 7.10 -16.99
CA GLY A 60 6.44 8.29 -16.44
C GLY A 60 5.70 9.59 -16.69
N THR A 61 4.51 9.53 -17.29
CA THR A 61 3.82 10.75 -17.71
C THR A 61 2.86 11.31 -16.66
N GLN A 62 2.45 10.51 -15.65
CA GLN A 62 1.49 10.93 -14.66
C GLN A 62 1.99 10.66 -13.26
N GLU A 63 1.79 11.62 -12.38
CA GLU A 63 2.05 11.42 -10.96
C GLU A 63 0.79 10.86 -10.31
N TRP A 64 0.90 9.65 -9.74
CA TRP A 64 -0.23 8.98 -9.12
C TRP A 64 -0.34 9.26 -7.63
N GLY A 65 0.76 9.64 -6.99
CA GLY A 65 0.75 9.93 -5.57
C GLY A 65 2.05 10.62 -5.16
N ASN A 66 1.99 11.33 -4.05
CA ASN A 66 3.15 12.02 -3.50
C ASN A 66 2.91 12.11 -2.00
N ASN A 67 3.43 11.13 -1.27
CA ASN A 67 3.10 10.92 0.13
C ASN A 67 4.30 11.20 1.02
N THR A 68 4.04 11.70 2.22
CA THR A 68 5.09 11.99 3.19
C THR A 68 5.25 10.81 4.13
N VAL A 69 6.47 10.36 4.33
CA VAL A 69 6.78 9.32 5.31
C VAL A 69 6.76 9.97 6.69
N LEU A 70 5.90 9.49 7.57
CA LEU A 70 5.76 10.03 8.92
C LEU A 70 6.57 9.24 9.92
N GLU A 71 6.70 7.92 9.72
CA GLU A 71 7.41 7.04 10.63
C GLU A 71 7.96 5.86 9.85
N ALA A 72 9.17 5.43 10.16
CA ALA A 72 9.75 4.21 9.58
C ALA A 72 10.58 3.51 10.63
N ASP A 73 10.18 2.29 10.99
CA ASP A 73 10.86 1.46 11.98
C ASP A 73 11.04 0.07 11.34
N PRO A 74 12.07 -0.09 10.47
CA PRO A 74 12.30 -1.37 9.79
C PRO A 74 12.66 -2.47 10.77
N PRO A 75 12.21 -3.68 10.54
CA PRO A 75 11.30 -4.12 9.48
C PRO A 75 9.86 -4.25 9.98
N ARG A 76 9.44 -3.41 10.91
CA ARG A 76 8.25 -3.60 11.73
C ARG A 76 7.10 -2.66 11.37
N ARG A 77 7.38 -1.39 11.06
CA ARG A 77 6.31 -0.39 10.95
C ARG A 77 6.68 0.73 10.01
N LEU A 78 5.73 1.11 9.16
CA LEU A 78 5.86 2.25 8.24
C LEU A 78 4.56 3.02 8.25
N VAL A 79 4.64 4.34 8.42
CA VAL A 79 3.46 5.21 8.38
C VAL A 79 3.71 6.32 7.38
N HIS A 80 2.77 6.54 6.48
CA HIS A 80 2.86 7.64 5.52
C HIS A 80 1.49 8.22 5.22
N THR A 81 1.48 9.43 4.69
CA THR A 81 0.24 10.04 4.23
C THR A 81 -0.19 9.41 2.92
N TRP A 82 -1.42 9.66 2.51
CA TRP A 82 -1.96 9.14 1.27
C TRP A 82 -2.81 10.20 0.58
N ARG A 83 -2.51 10.44 -0.69
CA ARG A 83 -3.35 11.26 -1.57
C ARG A 83 -3.21 10.73 -2.98
N SER A 84 -4.34 10.40 -3.61
CA SER A 84 -4.35 9.97 -5.01
C SER A 84 -4.40 11.19 -5.90
N LEU A 85 -3.47 11.27 -6.83
CA LEU A 85 -3.33 12.45 -7.69
C LEU A 85 -3.84 12.22 -9.11
N TYR A 86 -4.22 11.00 -9.45
CA TYR A 86 -4.70 10.68 -10.80
C TYR A 86 -6.18 11.07 -11.01
N ASP A 87 -6.86 11.47 -9.96
CA ASP A 87 -8.25 11.89 -10.02
C ASP A 87 -8.35 13.26 -9.36
N PRO A 88 -8.80 14.32 -10.08
CA PRO A 88 -8.84 15.66 -9.51
C PRO A 88 -9.69 15.79 -8.24
N GLU A 89 -10.76 15.00 -8.15
CA GLU A 89 -11.61 15.08 -6.97
C GLU A 89 -10.94 14.45 -5.75
N MET A 90 -10.22 13.33 -5.94
CA MET A 90 -9.47 12.74 -4.84
C MET A 90 -8.27 13.62 -4.46
N ALA A 91 -7.63 14.24 -5.45
CA ALA A 91 -6.50 15.11 -5.18
C ALA A 91 -6.89 16.33 -4.35
N ALA A 92 -8.14 16.74 -4.43
CA ALA A 92 -8.66 17.87 -3.68
C ALA A 92 -9.10 17.52 -2.26
N GLU A 93 -9.21 16.23 -1.95
CA GLU A 93 -9.60 15.79 -0.61
C GLU A 93 -8.43 15.88 0.36
N PRO A 94 -8.70 15.97 1.68
CA PRO A 94 -7.61 15.97 2.66
C PRO A 94 -6.79 14.69 2.59
N GLU A 95 -5.52 14.79 2.96
CA GLU A 95 -4.66 13.61 3.05
C GLU A 95 -5.18 12.66 4.11
N SER A 96 -5.12 11.38 3.79
CA SER A 96 -5.38 10.31 4.73
C SER A 96 -4.05 9.68 5.16
N ARG A 97 -4.12 8.60 5.94
CA ARG A 97 -2.91 8.00 6.51
C ARG A 97 -2.93 6.49 6.32
N VAL A 98 -1.77 5.95 5.93
CA VAL A 98 -1.57 4.50 5.78
C VAL A 98 -0.52 4.04 6.76
N THR A 99 -0.84 2.97 7.49
CA THR A 99 0.08 2.34 8.42
C THR A 99 0.28 0.88 8.00
N TRP A 100 1.55 0.49 7.86
CA TRP A 100 1.94 -0.89 7.58
C TRP A 100 2.60 -1.46 8.82
N GLU A 101 2.17 -2.64 9.25
CA GLU A 101 2.77 -3.33 10.38
C GLU A 101 3.09 -4.76 9.97
N VAL A 102 4.33 -5.18 10.20
CA VAL A 102 4.79 -6.52 9.87
C VAL A 102 5.26 -7.18 11.15
N VAL A 103 4.67 -8.32 11.49
CA VAL A 103 5.04 -9.08 12.68
C VAL A 103 5.56 -10.43 12.22
N GLY A 104 6.81 -10.74 12.56
CA GLY A 104 7.37 -12.07 12.31
C GLY A 104 6.83 -13.05 13.32
N LEU A 105 6.47 -14.24 12.86
CA LEU A 105 5.85 -15.26 13.71
C LEU A 105 6.72 -16.50 13.77
N PRO A 106 6.61 -17.30 14.87
CA PRO A 106 7.34 -18.56 14.94
C PRO A 106 6.98 -19.45 13.76
N GLY A 107 7.99 -20.05 13.13
CA GLY A 107 7.78 -20.87 11.94
C GLY A 107 8.18 -20.19 10.65
N GLY A 108 8.65 -18.94 10.72
CA GLY A 108 9.22 -18.27 9.55
C GLY A 108 8.21 -17.58 8.64
N TYR A 109 7.01 -17.30 9.13
CA TYR A 109 6.03 -16.56 8.36
C TYR A 109 5.68 -15.27 9.09
N SER A 110 4.87 -14.41 8.47
CA SER A 110 4.60 -13.07 8.98
C SER A 110 3.12 -12.72 8.90
N ARG A 111 2.71 -11.80 9.77
CA ARG A 111 1.39 -11.19 9.68
C ARG A 111 1.57 -9.74 9.22
N LEU A 112 0.93 -9.40 8.13
CA LEU A 112 0.92 -8.04 7.61
C LEU A 112 -0.43 -7.40 7.90
N THR A 113 -0.39 -6.22 8.50
CA THR A 113 -1.59 -5.42 8.72
C THR A 113 -1.41 -4.08 8.03
N LEU A 114 -2.41 -3.68 7.25
CA LEU A 114 -2.47 -2.34 6.67
C LEU A 114 -3.70 -1.64 7.22
N ILE A 115 -3.49 -0.44 7.76
CA ILE A 115 -4.55 0.40 8.30
C ILE A 115 -4.57 1.69 7.49
N HIS A 116 -5.70 1.99 6.87
CA HIS A 116 -5.89 3.24 6.14
C HIS A 116 -6.94 4.03 6.88
N ASP A 117 -6.55 5.12 7.54
CA ASP A 117 -7.45 5.90 8.36
C ASP A 117 -7.42 7.38 7.97
N LYS A 118 -8.16 8.20 8.70
CA LYS A 118 -8.37 9.62 8.39
C LYS A 118 -9.09 9.79 7.05
N LEU A 119 -10.06 8.93 6.79
CA LEU A 119 -10.84 8.95 5.57
C LEU A 119 -12.21 9.62 5.74
N GLU A 120 -12.51 10.10 6.93
CA GLU A 120 -13.84 10.68 7.23
C GLU A 120 -14.21 11.84 6.30
N GLU A 121 -13.22 12.64 5.94
CA GLU A 121 -13.45 13.79 5.08
C GLU A 121 -12.95 13.58 3.66
N ALA A 122 -12.71 12.33 3.29
CA ALA A 122 -12.19 11.97 1.98
C ALA A 122 -13.02 10.80 1.39
N PRO A 123 -14.31 11.02 1.12
CA PRO A 123 -15.20 9.93 0.73
C PRO A 123 -14.84 9.29 -0.63
N LYS A 124 -14.34 10.07 -1.58
CA LYS A 124 -13.95 9.49 -2.87
C LYS A 124 -12.69 8.65 -2.73
N THR A 125 -11.75 9.12 -1.94
CA THR A 125 -10.56 8.34 -1.61
C THR A 125 -10.96 7.05 -0.90
N ALA A 126 -11.86 7.15 0.10
CA ALA A 126 -12.31 5.97 0.85
C ALA A 126 -12.92 4.91 -0.07
N ALA A 127 -13.70 5.32 -1.06
CA ALA A 127 -14.29 4.39 -2.01
C ALA A 127 -13.23 3.76 -2.91
N SER A 128 -12.24 4.54 -3.33
CA SER A 128 -11.21 4.09 -4.24
C SER A 128 -10.24 3.11 -3.59
N VAL A 129 -9.87 3.35 -2.33
CA VAL A 129 -8.81 2.55 -1.68
C VAL A 129 -9.28 1.16 -1.26
N THR A 130 -10.53 0.80 -1.49
CA THR A 130 -10.95 -0.60 -1.31
C THR A 130 -10.16 -1.54 -2.23
N GLY A 131 -9.49 -1.02 -3.23
CA GLY A 131 -8.57 -1.79 -4.07
C GLY A 131 -7.38 -2.37 -3.33
N TRP A 132 -7.13 -1.96 -2.08
CA TRP A 132 -6.07 -2.56 -1.26
C TRP A 132 -6.16 -4.08 -1.21
N ALA A 133 -7.38 -4.63 -1.18
CA ALA A 133 -7.55 -6.09 -1.10
C ALA A 133 -6.83 -6.79 -2.26
N TYR A 134 -6.95 -6.25 -3.47
CA TYR A 134 -6.28 -6.82 -4.63
C TYR A 134 -4.75 -6.63 -4.52
N TYR A 135 -4.30 -5.42 -4.21
CA TYR A 135 -2.87 -5.13 -4.21
C TYR A 135 -2.13 -5.86 -3.11
N LEU A 136 -2.74 -6.01 -1.93
CA LEU A 136 -2.13 -6.78 -0.87
C LEU A 136 -2.08 -8.27 -1.21
N SER A 137 -3.09 -8.78 -1.89
CA SER A 137 -3.07 -10.17 -2.36
C SER A 137 -1.98 -10.38 -3.40
N SER A 138 -1.77 -9.40 -4.29
CA SER A 138 -0.71 -9.47 -5.28
C SER A 138 0.68 -9.35 -4.63
N LEU A 139 0.82 -8.50 -3.61
CA LEU A 139 2.04 -8.42 -2.82
C LEU A 139 2.38 -9.78 -2.20
N LYS A 140 1.39 -10.41 -1.58
CA LYS A 140 1.56 -11.73 -0.99
C LYS A 140 2.04 -12.74 -2.04
N SER A 141 1.42 -12.71 -3.22
CA SER A 141 1.81 -13.61 -4.30
C SER A 141 3.26 -13.38 -4.73
N VAL A 142 3.66 -12.12 -4.90
CA VAL A 142 5.04 -11.80 -5.29
C VAL A 142 6.03 -12.30 -4.24
N VAL A 143 5.73 -12.07 -2.95
CA VAL A 143 6.64 -12.49 -1.89
C VAL A 143 6.75 -14.01 -1.82
N GLU A 144 5.65 -14.72 -1.99
CA GLU A 144 5.64 -16.18 -1.84
C GLU A 144 6.04 -16.93 -3.10
N THR A 145 5.77 -16.37 -4.27
CA THR A 145 5.99 -17.09 -5.54
C THR A 145 6.87 -16.35 -6.54
N GLY A 146 7.13 -15.08 -6.31
CA GLY A 146 7.87 -14.24 -7.26
C GLY A 146 7.01 -13.65 -8.37
N LYS A 147 5.72 -13.92 -8.39
CA LYS A 147 4.83 -13.47 -9.46
C LYS A 147 3.63 -12.73 -8.89
N PRO A 148 3.19 -11.64 -9.56
CA PRO A 148 1.98 -10.94 -9.14
C PRO A 148 0.75 -11.72 -9.54
N LEU A 149 -0.39 -11.30 -9.02
CA LEU A 149 -1.67 -11.80 -9.52
C LEU A 149 -1.91 -11.25 -10.93
N PRO A 150 -2.80 -11.89 -11.71
CA PRO A 150 -3.26 -11.29 -12.95
C PRO A 150 -3.86 -9.91 -12.70
N PRO A 151 -4.00 -9.08 -13.74
CA PRO A 151 -4.59 -7.75 -13.57
C PRO A 151 -5.94 -7.81 -12.88
N PRO A 152 -6.32 -6.76 -12.11
CA PRO A 152 -7.60 -6.76 -11.42
C PRO A 152 -8.75 -6.76 -12.41
N PRO A 153 -9.94 -7.19 -11.96
CA PRO A 153 -11.13 -7.14 -12.83
C PRO A 153 -11.38 -5.71 -13.29
N THR A 154 -11.81 -5.56 -14.55
CA THR A 154 -11.95 -4.23 -15.13
C THR A 154 -13.24 -3.52 -14.71
N ASP A 155 -14.16 -4.24 -14.14
CA ASP A 155 -15.47 -3.69 -13.76
C ASP A 155 -15.62 -3.53 -12.26
N THR A 156 -14.54 -3.45 -11.53
CA THR A 156 -14.57 -3.26 -10.09
C THR A 156 -14.28 -1.82 -9.70
#